data_55884876eb4de6ea5004a59e0109e6c3
#
_entry.id   55884876eb4de6ea5004a59e0109e6c3
#
_cell.length_a   1.000
_cell.length_b   1.000
_cell.length_c   1.000
_cell.angle_alpha   90.00
_cell.angle_beta   90.00
_cell.angle_gamma   90.00
#
_symmetry.space_group_name_H-M   'P 1'
#
loop_
_entity.id
_entity.type
_entity.pdbx_description
1 polymer ?
#
loop_
_entity_poly.entity_id
_entity_poly.type
_entity_poly.pdbx_seq_one_letter_code
_entity_poly.pdbx_strand_id
1 'polypeptide(L)'
;MQARKDKSMQVVYEDNHIIIVNKESGEIVQGDKTGDRPLSEIVKDYIKEKYQKPGAVFLGVVHRLDRPVSGLVVFARTSKALTRLNKMFAEKDHIKKTYWAIVEREKGIVKSEKFLAVQATRGRAATATESWHLQENWLVRNEQQNKSYAYDHEVPRSKKAQLRYRVLTQGDNYDLVEVELLTGRHHQIRCQLSTIGRPIKGDLKYGAKRSNPDGSISLQSHRIEFVHPVSKETICIEAPIPNDPLWKKLKGE
;
A
#
# COMPACT_ATOMS: atom_id res chain seq x y z
N MET A 1 -10.46 29.68 1.32
CA MET A 1 -9.98 28.42 1.94
C MET A 1 -11.17 27.74 2.59
N GLN A 2 -11.75 26.74 1.93
CA GLN A 2 -12.89 26.02 2.47
C GLN A 2 -12.34 24.99 3.47
N ALA A 3 -12.74 25.10 4.75
CA ALA A 3 -12.42 24.13 5.78
C ALA A 3 -12.89 22.76 5.30
N ARG A 4 -11.95 21.80 5.13
CA ARG A 4 -12.31 20.40 4.94
C ARG A 4 -13.13 20.01 6.17
N LYS A 5 -14.42 19.65 5.97
CA LYS A 5 -15.23 19.02 7.02
C LYS A 5 -14.39 17.91 7.62
N ASP A 6 -14.28 17.90 8.93
CA ASP A 6 -13.65 16.82 9.70
C ASP A 6 -14.34 15.50 9.34
N LYS A 7 -13.77 14.81 8.35
CA LYS A 7 -14.13 13.43 8.09
C LYS A 7 -13.55 12.63 9.25
N SER A 8 -14.39 11.99 10.03
CA SER A 8 -13.96 11.21 11.18
C SER A 8 -12.97 10.14 10.72
N MET A 9 -11.76 10.17 11.28
CA MET A 9 -10.74 9.15 11.09
C MET A 9 -11.32 7.76 11.37
N GLN A 10 -11.15 6.83 10.44
CA GLN A 10 -11.65 5.47 10.60
C GLN A 10 -10.62 4.58 11.30
N VAL A 11 -10.87 4.28 12.58
CA VAL A 11 -10.13 3.27 13.33
C VAL A 11 -10.71 1.91 12.98
N VAL A 12 -9.87 0.98 12.51
CA VAL A 12 -10.28 -0.39 12.13
C VAL A 12 -9.85 -1.44 13.15
N TYR A 13 -8.86 -1.13 13.97
CA TYR A 13 -8.44 -1.96 15.09
C TYR A 13 -7.73 -1.09 16.13
N GLU A 14 -7.96 -1.35 17.40
CA GLU A 14 -7.16 -0.76 18.48
C GLU A 14 -7.15 -1.64 19.74
N ASP A 15 -6.01 -1.60 20.43
CA ASP A 15 -5.83 -2.14 21.77
C ASP A 15 -4.85 -1.26 22.57
N ASN A 16 -4.35 -1.76 23.69
CA ASN A 16 -3.42 -1.01 24.55
C ASN A 16 -2.04 -0.77 23.89
N HIS A 17 -1.68 -1.49 22.84
CA HIS A 17 -0.34 -1.55 22.26
C HIS A 17 -0.23 -1.03 20.85
N ILE A 18 -1.30 -1.18 20.06
CA ILE A 18 -1.34 -0.77 18.65
C ILE A 18 -2.67 -0.10 18.32
N ILE A 19 -2.67 0.70 17.25
CA ILE A 19 -3.87 1.21 16.61
C ILE A 19 -3.67 1.16 15.10
N ILE A 20 -4.69 0.68 14.38
CA ILE A 20 -4.69 0.59 12.92
C ILE A 20 -5.83 1.48 12.41
N VAL A 21 -5.49 2.36 11.49
CA VAL A 21 -6.46 3.27 10.88
C VAL A 21 -6.51 3.07 9.38
N ASN A 22 -7.66 3.30 8.79
CA ASN A 22 -7.84 3.36 7.35
C ASN A 22 -7.60 4.80 6.88
N LYS A 23 -6.38 5.05 6.37
CA LYS A 23 -5.96 6.35 5.85
C LYS A 23 -6.70 6.67 4.56
N GLU A 24 -7.22 7.86 4.43
CA GLU A 24 -7.76 8.36 3.17
C GLU A 24 -6.64 8.87 2.25
N SER A 25 -6.94 8.92 0.95
CA SER A 25 -6.07 9.60 -0.01
C SER A 25 -5.98 11.09 0.32
N GLY A 26 -4.81 11.69 0.08
CA GLY A 26 -4.53 13.10 0.38
C GLY A 26 -3.98 13.34 1.79
N GLU A 27 -4.15 12.43 2.73
CA GLU A 27 -3.55 12.53 4.06
C GLU A 27 -2.08 12.11 4.06
N ILE A 28 -1.27 12.75 4.92
CA ILE A 28 0.11 12.35 5.19
C ILE A 28 0.17 11.61 6.53
N VAL A 29 0.96 10.53 6.58
CA VAL A 29 1.08 9.73 7.81
C VAL A 29 1.91 10.44 8.88
N GLN A 30 2.97 11.11 8.46
CA GLN A 30 3.93 11.83 9.31
C GLN A 30 4.18 13.21 8.71
N GLY A 31 4.52 14.19 9.55
CA GLY A 31 4.83 15.53 9.10
C GLY A 31 5.89 15.58 8.01
N ASP A 32 5.65 16.41 7.02
CA ASP A 32 6.54 16.71 5.91
C ASP A 32 6.66 18.23 5.70
N LYS A 33 7.37 18.62 4.65
CA LYS A 33 7.61 20.04 4.30
C LYS A 33 6.35 20.81 3.83
N THR A 34 5.22 20.14 3.67
CA THR A 34 3.96 20.78 3.21
C THR A 34 3.27 21.55 4.33
N GLY A 35 3.56 21.23 5.60
CA GLY A 35 2.91 21.83 6.76
C GLY A 35 1.50 21.30 7.04
N ASP A 36 1.00 20.34 6.26
CA ASP A 36 -0.29 19.69 6.54
C ASP A 36 -0.23 18.90 7.85
N ARG A 37 -1.34 18.89 8.58
CA ARG A 37 -1.45 18.12 9.81
C ARG A 37 -1.39 16.62 9.51
N PRO A 38 -0.42 15.89 10.08
CA PRO A 38 -0.25 14.48 9.78
C PRO A 38 -1.26 13.60 10.54
N LEU A 39 -1.57 12.45 9.96
CA LEU A 39 -2.44 11.45 10.56
C LEU A 39 -1.96 11.01 11.96
N SER A 40 -0.65 10.98 12.18
CA SER A 40 -0.08 10.67 13.50
C SER A 40 -0.54 11.64 14.59
N GLU A 41 -0.70 12.94 14.29
CA GLU A 41 -1.21 13.93 15.26
C GLU A 41 -2.73 13.79 15.46
N ILE A 42 -3.47 13.47 14.39
CA ILE A 42 -4.92 13.22 14.48
C ILE A 42 -5.19 11.99 15.36
N VAL A 43 -4.40 10.92 15.18
CA VAL A 43 -4.50 9.71 16.02
C VAL A 43 -4.15 9.97 17.47
N LYS A 44 -3.15 10.82 17.76
CA LYS A 44 -2.81 11.21 19.15
C LYS A 44 -3.96 11.93 19.81
N ASP A 45 -4.60 12.86 19.12
CA ASP A 45 -5.74 13.60 19.67
C ASP A 45 -6.93 12.67 19.92
N TYR A 46 -7.24 11.78 18.97
CA TYR A 46 -8.26 10.75 19.18
C TYR A 46 -8.00 9.91 20.44
N ILE A 47 -6.75 9.43 20.62
CA ILE A 47 -6.39 8.64 21.80
C ILE A 47 -6.49 9.49 23.09
N LYS A 48 -6.06 10.76 23.03
CA LYS A 48 -6.13 11.68 24.16
C LYS A 48 -7.56 11.92 24.60
N GLU A 49 -8.43 12.20 23.67
CA GLU A 49 -9.85 12.47 23.93
C GLU A 49 -10.57 11.20 24.41
N LYS A 50 -10.48 10.09 23.66
CA LYS A 50 -11.17 8.83 23.99
C LYS A 50 -10.81 8.28 25.36
N TYR A 51 -9.54 8.35 25.73
CA TYR A 51 -9.03 7.80 26.99
C TYR A 51 -8.78 8.86 28.06
N GLN A 52 -9.22 10.11 27.83
CA GLN A 52 -9.10 11.26 28.77
C GLN A 52 -7.69 11.39 29.37
N LYS A 53 -6.67 11.25 28.52
CA LYS A 53 -5.28 11.27 28.98
C LYS A 53 -4.84 12.69 29.38
N PRO A 54 -4.36 12.90 30.60
CA PRO A 54 -4.02 14.25 31.09
C PRO A 54 -2.78 14.85 30.46
N GLY A 55 -1.90 14.02 29.87
CA GLY A 55 -0.61 14.45 29.33
C GLY A 55 -0.46 14.20 27.82
N ALA A 56 0.79 14.23 27.37
CA ALA A 56 1.14 13.90 26.01
C ALA A 56 0.90 12.41 25.70
N VAL A 57 0.35 12.15 24.52
CA VAL A 57 0.13 10.78 24.03
C VAL A 57 1.33 10.31 23.24
N PHE A 58 1.91 9.18 23.61
CA PHE A 58 2.90 8.51 22.80
C PHE A 58 2.22 7.82 21.61
N LEU A 59 2.77 8.03 20.40
CA LEU A 59 2.39 7.31 19.21
C LEU A 59 3.63 7.11 18.32
N GLY A 60 3.96 5.85 18.04
CA GLY A 60 5.09 5.48 17.19
C GLY A 60 4.63 5.18 15.77
N VAL A 61 5.25 5.85 14.78
CA VAL A 61 5.03 5.57 13.35
C VAL A 61 5.87 4.38 12.94
N VAL A 62 5.24 3.28 12.54
CA VAL A 62 5.90 2.02 12.15
C VAL A 62 6.22 2.01 10.65
N HIS A 63 5.28 2.44 9.84
CA HIS A 63 5.42 2.55 8.38
C HIS A 63 4.57 3.71 7.84
N ARG A 64 4.73 3.99 6.56
CA ARG A 64 4.01 5.08 5.88
C ARG A 64 3.42 4.61 4.58
N LEU A 65 2.34 5.26 4.18
CA LEU A 65 1.80 5.24 2.83
C LEU A 65 2.05 6.59 2.16
N ASP A 66 2.21 6.58 0.84
CA ASP A 66 2.31 7.82 0.07
C ASP A 66 1.00 8.63 0.22
N ARG A 67 1.10 9.96 0.07
CA ARG A 67 -0.06 10.86 0.18
C ARG A 67 -1.26 10.42 -0.68
N PRO A 68 -1.11 10.08 -1.98
CA PRO A 68 -2.26 9.72 -2.83
C PRO A 68 -2.76 8.28 -2.64
N VAL A 69 -2.13 7.49 -1.76
CA VAL A 69 -2.48 6.08 -1.46
C VAL A 69 -3.41 6.03 -0.26
N SER A 70 -4.43 5.18 -0.30
CA SER A 70 -5.34 4.90 0.82
C SER A 70 -5.04 3.57 1.51
N GLY A 71 -5.71 3.31 2.63
CA GLY A 71 -5.72 2.01 3.30
C GLY A 71 -4.98 1.97 4.64
N LEU A 72 -4.63 0.77 5.07
CA LEU A 72 -4.21 0.48 6.43
C LEU A 72 -2.86 1.08 6.81
N VAL A 73 -2.84 1.78 7.94
CA VAL A 73 -1.63 2.28 8.59
C VAL A 73 -1.62 1.83 10.05
N VAL A 74 -0.54 1.18 10.44
CA VAL A 74 -0.31 0.68 11.81
C VAL A 74 0.54 1.67 12.59
N PHE A 75 0.08 2.01 13.79
CA PHE A 75 0.84 2.80 14.76
C PHE A 75 1.04 2.02 16.06
N ALA A 76 2.16 2.26 16.73
CA ALA A 76 2.43 1.73 18.06
C ALA A 76 1.96 2.71 19.14
N ARG A 77 1.21 2.23 20.12
CA ARG A 77 0.74 3.03 21.29
C ARG A 77 1.72 2.97 22.46
N THR A 78 2.75 2.13 22.39
CA THR A 78 3.82 2.02 23.40
C THR A 78 5.19 1.90 22.74
N SER A 79 6.24 2.37 23.42
CA SER A 79 7.62 2.26 22.93
C SER A 79 8.06 0.81 22.73
N LYS A 80 7.63 -0.09 23.61
CA LYS A 80 7.91 -1.52 23.51
C LYS A 80 7.27 -2.15 22.27
N ALA A 81 6.02 -1.78 21.94
CA ALA A 81 5.35 -2.22 20.72
C ALA A 81 6.05 -1.63 19.48
N LEU A 82 6.46 -0.35 19.52
CA LEU A 82 7.19 0.30 18.42
C LEU A 82 8.49 -0.45 18.08
N THR A 83 9.31 -0.76 19.08
CA THR A 83 10.56 -1.48 18.87
C THR A 83 10.32 -2.84 18.22
N ARG A 84 9.33 -3.60 18.70
CA ARG A 84 9.01 -4.92 18.17
C ARG A 84 8.43 -4.88 16.75
N LEU A 85 7.53 -3.94 16.50
CA LEU A 85 6.97 -3.72 15.16
C LEU A 85 8.04 -3.26 14.17
N ASN A 86 8.91 -2.31 14.55
CA ASN A 86 10.01 -1.88 13.69
C ASN A 86 10.91 -3.04 13.29
N LYS A 87 11.25 -3.93 14.23
CA LYS A 87 12.01 -5.15 13.94
C LYS A 87 11.28 -6.03 12.92
N MET A 88 10.01 -6.34 13.17
CA MET A 88 9.16 -7.15 12.29
C MET A 88 9.06 -6.58 10.88
N PHE A 89 8.85 -5.25 10.76
CA PHE A 89 8.76 -4.58 9.46
C PHE A 89 10.11 -4.53 8.72
N ALA A 90 11.24 -4.48 9.45
CA ALA A 90 12.58 -4.49 8.87
C ALA A 90 12.98 -5.90 8.38
N GLU A 91 12.77 -6.91 9.21
CA GLU A 91 13.10 -8.31 8.93
C GLU A 91 12.09 -8.97 7.98
N LYS A 92 10.87 -8.40 7.89
CA LYS A 92 9.73 -8.92 7.12
C LYS A 92 9.29 -10.31 7.52
N ASP A 93 9.73 -10.75 8.67
CA ASP A 93 9.28 -11.93 9.33
C ASP A 93 7.92 -11.66 10.00
N HIS A 94 7.01 -12.59 9.86
CA HIS A 94 5.70 -12.50 10.52
C HIS A 94 4.86 -11.28 10.15
N ILE A 95 5.10 -10.66 8.96
CA ILE A 95 4.27 -9.60 8.42
C ILE A 95 4.02 -9.78 6.94
N LYS A 96 2.77 -9.73 6.54
CA LYS A 96 2.32 -9.77 5.16
C LYS A 96 1.50 -8.53 4.86
N LYS A 97 1.85 -7.82 3.79
CA LYS A 97 1.15 -6.62 3.32
C LYS A 97 0.62 -6.86 1.93
N THR A 98 -0.68 -6.82 1.80
CA THR A 98 -1.38 -7.01 0.53
C THR A 98 -2.02 -5.69 0.12
N TYR A 99 -1.76 -5.29 -1.10
CA TYR A 99 -2.32 -4.11 -1.73
C TYR A 99 -3.27 -4.50 -2.84
N TRP A 100 -4.29 -3.71 -3.04
CA TRP A 100 -5.10 -3.74 -4.24
C TRP A 100 -4.80 -2.52 -5.09
N ALA A 101 -4.70 -2.71 -6.39
CA ALA A 101 -4.50 -1.63 -7.35
C ALA A 101 -5.41 -1.79 -8.55
N ILE A 102 -5.99 -0.70 -9.01
CA ILE A 102 -6.64 -0.65 -10.32
C ILE A 102 -5.59 -0.13 -11.29
N VAL A 103 -5.24 -0.95 -12.29
CA VAL A 103 -4.20 -0.65 -13.26
C VAL A 103 -4.78 -0.49 -14.66
N GLU A 104 -4.14 0.34 -15.48
CA GLU A 104 -4.51 0.44 -16.89
C GLU A 104 -4.23 -0.88 -17.60
N ARG A 105 -5.19 -1.31 -18.41
CA ARG A 105 -5.02 -2.49 -19.26
C ARG A 105 -4.27 -2.11 -20.51
N GLU A 106 -3.21 -2.82 -20.79
CA GLU A 106 -2.46 -2.65 -22.03
C GLU A 106 -3.27 -3.18 -23.23
N LYS A 107 -3.63 -2.28 -24.13
CA LYS A 107 -4.28 -2.66 -25.38
C LYS A 107 -3.19 -3.09 -26.37
N GLY A 108 -3.03 -4.41 -26.56
CA GLY A 108 -2.25 -4.92 -27.70
C GLY A 108 -1.05 -5.80 -27.43
N ILE A 109 -0.67 -6.09 -26.19
CA ILE A 109 0.35 -7.12 -25.92
C ILE A 109 -0.34 -8.42 -25.50
N VAL A 110 -0.72 -9.18 -26.52
CA VAL A 110 -0.92 -10.60 -26.38
C VAL A 110 0.47 -11.23 -26.35
N LYS A 111 0.85 -11.78 -25.18
CA LYS A 111 1.96 -12.72 -25.02
C LYS A 111 3.38 -12.18 -25.24
N SER A 112 4.02 -11.63 -24.24
CA SER A 112 5.45 -11.89 -24.13
C SER A 112 5.63 -13.31 -23.55
N GLU A 113 6.28 -14.20 -24.30
CA GLU A 113 6.52 -15.61 -23.96
C GLU A 113 7.35 -15.84 -22.68
N LYS A 114 7.83 -14.79 -22.03
CA LYS A 114 8.45 -14.83 -20.69
C LYS A 114 7.46 -15.12 -19.56
N PHE A 115 6.16 -15.08 -19.82
CA PHE A 115 5.09 -15.31 -18.84
C PHE A 115 4.77 -16.81 -18.61
N LEU A 116 5.32 -17.74 -19.39
CA LEU A 116 4.89 -19.15 -19.40
C LEU A 116 5.78 -20.11 -18.60
N ALA A 117 6.85 -19.67 -17.96
CA ALA A 117 7.88 -20.57 -17.44
C ALA A 117 7.77 -20.98 -15.95
N VAL A 118 6.68 -20.71 -15.24
CA VAL A 118 6.49 -21.15 -13.84
C VAL A 118 5.22 -21.98 -13.64
N GLN A 119 4.73 -22.63 -14.69
CA GLN A 119 3.56 -23.53 -14.61
C GLN A 119 3.90 -24.98 -14.87
N ALA A 120 4.78 -25.57 -14.12
CA ALA A 120 4.96 -27.02 -14.22
C ALA A 120 5.26 -27.69 -12.88
N THR A 121 4.37 -27.54 -11.90
CA THR A 121 4.25 -28.57 -10.83
C THR A 121 2.91 -28.39 -10.10
N ARG A 122 1.99 -29.24 -10.39
CA ARG A 122 0.78 -29.74 -9.70
C ARG A 122 -0.53 -29.52 -10.47
N GLY A 123 -0.87 -30.45 -11.30
CA GLY A 123 -2.14 -31.12 -11.61
C GLY A 123 -3.50 -30.44 -11.35
N ARG A 124 -3.64 -29.13 -11.62
CA ARG A 124 -4.92 -28.47 -11.83
C ARG A 124 -4.67 -27.21 -12.64
N ALA A 125 -5.29 -27.07 -13.79
CA ALA A 125 -5.17 -25.88 -14.63
C ALA A 125 -5.76 -24.68 -13.87
N ALA A 126 -4.89 -23.89 -13.20
CA ALA A 126 -5.27 -22.59 -12.69
C ALA A 126 -5.61 -21.67 -13.87
N THR A 127 -6.74 -20.99 -13.83
CA THR A 127 -7.07 -19.97 -14.82
C THR A 127 -5.98 -18.89 -14.78
N ALA A 128 -5.74 -18.22 -15.90
CA ALA A 128 -4.68 -17.19 -16.02
C ALA A 128 -4.81 -16.03 -14.98
N THR A 129 -5.94 -15.95 -14.30
CA THR A 129 -6.25 -15.00 -13.22
C THR A 129 -5.77 -15.45 -11.84
N GLU A 130 -5.40 -16.71 -11.64
CA GLU A 130 -5.05 -17.25 -10.30
C GLU A 130 -3.54 -17.33 -10.03
N SER A 131 -2.69 -17.17 -11.07
CA SER A 131 -1.24 -17.33 -10.93
C SER A 131 -0.58 -16.03 -10.43
N TRP A 132 0.32 -16.19 -9.44
CA TRP A 132 1.18 -15.10 -9.00
C TRP A 132 2.34 -14.87 -9.96
N HIS A 133 2.57 -13.59 -10.29
CA HIS A 133 3.71 -13.15 -11.09
C HIS A 133 4.71 -12.42 -10.19
N LEU A 134 5.94 -12.90 -10.17
CA LEU A 134 7.03 -12.25 -9.45
C LEU A 134 7.59 -11.12 -10.33
N GLN A 135 7.69 -9.92 -9.76
CA GLN A 135 8.36 -8.77 -10.35
C GLN A 135 9.58 -8.40 -9.51
N GLU A 136 10.74 -8.44 -10.14
CA GLU A 136 12.01 -8.08 -9.53
C GLU A 136 12.69 -6.98 -10.34
N ASN A 137 13.15 -5.95 -9.65
CA ASN A 137 13.89 -4.84 -10.23
C ASN A 137 14.89 -4.27 -9.22
N TRP A 138 15.77 -3.44 -9.71
CA TRP A 138 16.66 -2.61 -8.90
C TRP A 138 16.15 -1.16 -8.94
N LEU A 139 15.76 -0.59 -7.80
CA LEU A 139 15.16 0.74 -7.73
C LEU A 139 16.16 1.79 -7.27
N VAL A 140 16.24 2.90 -8.01
CA VAL A 140 16.96 4.13 -7.64
C VAL A 140 15.96 5.22 -7.34
N ARG A 141 16.08 5.85 -6.16
CA ARG A 141 15.27 7.01 -5.79
C ARG A 141 15.93 8.30 -6.29
N ASN A 142 15.18 9.08 -7.05
CA ASN A 142 15.51 10.48 -7.34
C ASN A 142 14.78 11.37 -6.34
N GLU A 143 15.50 12.00 -5.42
CA GLU A 143 14.92 12.82 -4.36
C GLU A 143 14.36 14.14 -4.86
N GLN A 144 15.02 14.77 -5.86
CA GLN A 144 14.59 16.06 -6.44
C GLN A 144 13.22 15.91 -7.12
N GLN A 145 13.02 14.81 -7.86
CA GLN A 145 11.75 14.51 -8.53
C GLN A 145 10.75 13.79 -7.63
N ASN A 146 11.17 13.38 -6.44
CA ASN A 146 10.40 12.49 -5.56
C ASN A 146 9.84 11.29 -6.34
N LYS A 147 10.68 10.61 -7.11
CA LYS A 147 10.33 9.51 -8.01
C LYS A 147 11.36 8.38 -7.91
N SER A 148 10.92 7.13 -8.10
CA SER A 148 11.83 5.98 -8.23
C SER A 148 11.87 5.51 -9.68
N TYR A 149 13.02 5.02 -10.10
CA TYR A 149 13.26 4.41 -11.41
C TYR A 149 13.67 2.97 -11.22
N ALA A 150 13.19 2.09 -12.10
CA ALA A 150 13.47 0.66 -12.06
C ALA A 150 14.45 0.27 -13.16
N TYR A 151 15.36 -0.62 -12.81
CA TYR A 151 16.34 -1.23 -13.69
C TYR A 151 16.21 -2.75 -13.57
N ASP A 152 16.55 -3.47 -14.62
CA ASP A 152 16.54 -4.94 -14.68
C ASP A 152 17.80 -5.58 -14.07
N HIS A 153 18.83 -4.78 -13.81
CA HIS A 153 20.09 -5.18 -13.18
C HIS A 153 20.51 -4.16 -12.11
N GLU A 154 21.48 -4.53 -11.29
CA GLU A 154 22.04 -3.65 -10.28
C GLU A 154 22.79 -2.48 -10.89
N VAL A 155 22.46 -1.25 -10.44
CA VAL A 155 23.15 -0.02 -10.81
C VAL A 155 23.55 0.74 -9.54
N PRO A 156 24.49 1.70 -9.62
CA PRO A 156 24.93 2.46 -8.45
C PRO A 156 23.76 3.09 -7.70
N ARG A 157 23.76 2.95 -6.36
CA ARG A 157 22.71 3.42 -5.42
C ARG A 157 21.36 2.71 -5.56
N SER A 158 21.24 1.69 -6.38
CA SER A 158 19.99 0.92 -6.48
C SER A 158 19.80 0.00 -5.27
N LYS A 159 18.55 -0.36 -5.05
CA LYS A 159 18.17 -1.35 -4.03
C LYS A 159 17.25 -2.38 -4.66
N LYS A 160 17.54 -3.65 -4.46
CA LYS A 160 16.69 -4.74 -4.91
C LYS A 160 15.26 -4.58 -4.38
N ALA A 161 14.29 -4.72 -5.27
CA ALA A 161 12.88 -4.59 -5.00
C ALA A 161 12.12 -5.77 -5.59
N GLN A 162 11.33 -6.42 -4.77
CA GLN A 162 10.56 -7.60 -5.13
C GLN A 162 9.11 -7.45 -4.67
N LEU A 163 8.18 -7.70 -5.55
CA LEU A 163 6.77 -7.89 -5.26
C LEU A 163 6.25 -9.07 -6.08
N ARG A 164 5.12 -9.64 -5.67
CA ARG A 164 4.34 -10.51 -6.54
C ARG A 164 2.95 -9.93 -6.71
N TYR A 165 2.36 -10.16 -7.87
CA TYR A 165 1.01 -9.71 -8.16
C TYR A 165 0.23 -10.78 -8.90
N ARG A 166 -1.09 -10.69 -8.81
CA ARG A 166 -2.03 -11.47 -9.62
C ARG A 166 -3.21 -10.59 -10.02
N VAL A 167 -3.83 -10.92 -11.14
CA VAL A 167 -5.06 -10.26 -11.59
C VAL A 167 -6.23 -10.90 -10.86
N LEU A 168 -7.02 -10.11 -10.14
CA LEU A 168 -8.24 -10.56 -9.49
C LEU A 168 -9.44 -10.47 -10.44
N THR A 169 -9.55 -9.35 -11.16
CA THR A 169 -10.66 -9.10 -12.08
C THR A 169 -10.17 -8.34 -13.29
N GLN A 170 -10.57 -8.78 -14.46
CA GLN A 170 -10.32 -8.09 -15.73
C GLN A 170 -11.54 -7.27 -16.12
N GLY A 171 -11.33 -5.98 -16.39
CA GLY A 171 -12.34 -5.07 -16.93
C GLY A 171 -12.03 -4.66 -18.37
N ASP A 172 -12.82 -3.73 -18.91
CA ASP A 172 -12.67 -3.28 -20.29
C ASP A 172 -11.37 -2.47 -20.53
N ASN A 173 -11.09 -1.52 -19.64
CA ASN A 173 -9.95 -0.61 -19.71
C ASN A 173 -9.00 -0.72 -18.53
N TYR A 174 -9.44 -1.34 -17.45
CA TYR A 174 -8.74 -1.46 -16.19
C TYR A 174 -8.88 -2.85 -15.61
N ASP A 175 -7.81 -3.33 -14.98
CA ASP A 175 -7.79 -4.57 -14.22
C ASP A 175 -7.64 -4.26 -12.73
N LEU A 176 -8.31 -5.06 -11.87
CA LEU A 176 -8.03 -5.09 -10.44
C LEU A 176 -6.93 -6.12 -10.20
N VAL A 177 -5.83 -5.69 -9.59
CA VAL A 177 -4.71 -6.54 -9.24
C VAL A 177 -4.48 -6.56 -7.74
N GLU A 178 -4.13 -7.73 -7.24
CA GLU A 178 -3.61 -7.91 -5.90
C GLU A 178 -2.10 -7.94 -5.94
N VAL A 179 -1.47 -7.20 -5.03
CA VAL A 179 -0.02 -7.06 -4.95
C VAL A 179 0.45 -7.41 -3.54
N GLU A 180 1.40 -8.31 -3.43
CA GLU A 180 2.09 -8.63 -2.18
C GLU A 180 3.51 -8.10 -2.20
N LEU A 181 3.84 -7.25 -1.23
CA LEU A 181 5.18 -6.66 -1.11
C LEU A 181 6.14 -7.60 -0.38
N LEU A 182 7.16 -8.08 -1.10
CA LEU A 182 8.30 -8.81 -0.53
C LEU A 182 9.41 -7.86 -0.07
N THR A 183 9.46 -6.65 -0.60
CA THR A 183 10.32 -5.54 -0.16
C THR A 183 9.47 -4.27 0.02
N GLY A 184 10.00 -3.23 0.68
CA GLY A 184 9.30 -1.95 0.90
C GLY A 184 10.18 -0.77 0.46
N ARG A 185 10.34 -0.54 -0.85
CA ARG A 185 11.10 0.59 -1.37
C ARG A 185 10.18 1.78 -1.65
N HIS A 186 10.77 2.96 -1.71
CA HIS A 186 10.04 4.19 -2.06
C HIS A 186 9.31 4.04 -3.41
N HIS A 187 7.99 4.30 -3.44
CA HIS A 187 7.09 4.17 -4.58
C HIS A 187 7.14 2.80 -5.29
N GLN A 188 7.49 1.73 -4.59
CA GLN A 188 7.82 0.44 -5.19
C GLN A 188 6.71 -0.09 -6.12
N ILE A 189 5.48 -0.24 -5.61
CA ILE A 189 4.36 -0.78 -6.40
C ILE A 189 4.10 0.08 -7.63
N ARG A 190 4.06 1.40 -7.44
CA ARG A 190 3.84 2.39 -8.49
C ARG A 190 4.86 2.28 -9.61
N CYS A 191 6.15 2.21 -9.25
CA CYS A 191 7.26 2.08 -10.17
C CYS A 191 7.23 0.74 -10.90
N GLN A 192 7.13 -0.38 -10.19
CA GLN A 192 7.22 -1.70 -10.78
C GLN A 192 6.02 -2.05 -11.67
N LEU A 193 4.79 -1.67 -11.29
CA LEU A 193 3.62 -1.88 -12.16
C LEU A 193 3.70 -1.03 -13.44
N SER A 194 4.21 0.21 -13.34
CA SER A 194 4.47 1.04 -14.52
C SER A 194 5.49 0.42 -15.46
N THR A 195 6.54 -0.20 -14.93
CA THR A 195 7.62 -0.82 -15.75
C THR A 195 7.11 -1.97 -16.61
N ILE A 196 6.07 -2.65 -16.19
CA ILE A 196 5.44 -3.74 -16.95
C ILE A 196 4.24 -3.28 -17.78
N GLY A 197 4.14 -1.95 -18.08
CA GLY A 197 3.07 -1.40 -18.91
C GLY A 197 1.70 -1.34 -18.24
N ARG A 198 1.63 -1.47 -16.91
CA ARG A 198 0.39 -1.45 -16.12
C ARG A 198 0.38 -0.32 -15.09
N PRO A 199 0.43 0.97 -15.50
CA PRO A 199 0.41 2.08 -14.57
C PRO A 199 -0.88 2.08 -13.75
N ILE A 200 -0.77 2.46 -12.48
CA ILE A 200 -1.93 2.57 -11.59
C ILE A 200 -2.82 3.72 -12.06
N LYS A 201 -4.13 3.48 -12.17
CA LYS A 201 -5.10 4.52 -12.54
C LYS A 201 -4.95 5.74 -11.63
N GLY A 202 -4.83 6.92 -12.24
CA GLY A 202 -4.63 8.19 -11.53
C GLY A 202 -3.17 8.57 -11.31
N ASP A 203 -2.21 7.66 -11.48
CA ASP A 203 -0.80 7.91 -11.19
C ASP A 203 -0.04 8.52 -12.38
N LEU A 204 -0.28 9.83 -12.63
CA LEU A 204 0.39 10.57 -13.71
C LEU A 204 1.92 10.52 -13.59
N LYS A 205 2.45 10.46 -12.35
CA LYS A 205 3.90 10.40 -12.10
C LYS A 205 4.53 9.13 -12.70
N TYR A 206 3.76 8.06 -12.79
CA TYR A 206 4.18 6.77 -13.30
C TYR A 206 3.46 6.34 -14.58
N GLY A 207 2.92 7.30 -15.34
CA GLY A 207 2.49 7.08 -16.71
C GLY A 207 1.01 6.80 -16.92
N ALA A 208 0.16 6.96 -15.89
CA ALA A 208 -1.28 6.93 -16.10
C ALA A 208 -1.71 8.07 -17.03
N LYS A 209 -2.68 7.79 -17.92
CA LYS A 209 -3.17 8.74 -18.91
C LYS A 209 -3.99 9.89 -18.34
N ARG A 210 -4.65 9.66 -17.18
CA ARG A 210 -5.56 10.63 -16.54
C ARG A 210 -5.40 10.58 -15.03
N SER A 211 -5.54 11.73 -14.37
CA SER A 211 -5.66 11.81 -12.91
C SER A 211 -7.03 11.31 -12.44
N ASN A 212 -7.12 10.87 -11.18
CA ASN A 212 -8.42 10.79 -10.52
C ASN A 212 -8.91 12.19 -10.15
N PRO A 213 -10.24 12.43 -10.09
CA PRO A 213 -10.81 13.75 -9.81
C PRO A 213 -10.36 14.35 -8.46
N ASP A 214 -10.09 13.51 -7.48
CA ASP A 214 -9.66 13.88 -6.12
C ASP A 214 -8.13 13.91 -5.95
N GLY A 215 -7.36 13.69 -7.02
CA GLY A 215 -5.90 13.62 -6.98
C GLY A 215 -5.34 12.33 -6.35
N SER A 216 -6.20 11.37 -6.02
CA SER A 216 -5.77 10.04 -5.56
C SER A 216 -5.16 9.21 -6.69
N ILE A 217 -4.54 8.11 -6.30
CA ILE A 217 -4.23 7.00 -7.20
C ILE A 217 -5.01 5.77 -6.74
N SER A 218 -5.42 4.92 -7.66
CA SER A 218 -6.20 3.74 -7.33
C SER A 218 -5.31 2.62 -6.76
N LEU A 219 -4.66 2.91 -5.64
CA LEU A 219 -3.81 2.00 -4.85
C LEU A 219 -4.24 2.04 -3.39
N GLN A 220 -4.52 0.88 -2.83
CA GLN A 220 -4.93 0.71 -1.44
C GLN A 220 -4.06 -0.30 -0.71
N SER A 221 -3.57 0.04 0.48
CA SER A 221 -3.07 -0.92 1.46
C SER A 221 -4.26 -1.69 2.03
N HIS A 222 -4.62 -2.80 1.34
CA HIS A 222 -5.90 -3.47 1.54
C HIS A 222 -5.89 -4.38 2.75
N ARG A 223 -4.86 -5.21 2.92
CA ARG A 223 -4.78 -6.19 4.00
C ARG A 223 -3.40 -6.19 4.64
N ILE A 224 -3.40 -6.27 5.96
CA ILE A 224 -2.19 -6.47 6.74
C ILE A 224 -2.39 -7.65 7.69
N GLU A 225 -1.42 -8.56 7.69
CA GLU A 225 -1.38 -9.73 8.56
C GLU A 225 -0.03 -9.75 9.27
N PHE A 226 -0.03 -9.85 10.60
CA PHE A 226 1.19 -9.87 11.38
C PHE A 226 0.96 -10.46 12.78
N VAL A 227 2.05 -10.89 13.41
CA VAL A 227 2.01 -11.36 14.80
C VAL A 227 1.96 -10.16 15.74
N HIS A 228 0.95 -10.10 16.61
CA HIS A 228 0.79 -8.99 17.55
C HIS A 228 2.04 -8.87 18.45
N PRO A 229 2.58 -7.65 18.64
CA PRO A 229 3.88 -7.48 19.31
C PRO A 229 3.90 -7.92 20.78
N VAL A 230 2.74 -8.03 21.41
CA VAL A 230 2.62 -8.39 22.86
C VAL A 230 1.91 -9.72 23.07
N SER A 231 0.66 -9.87 22.58
CA SER A 231 -0.12 -11.12 22.78
C SER A 231 0.42 -12.31 22.00
N LYS A 232 1.18 -12.06 20.90
CA LYS A 232 1.70 -13.07 19.99
C LYS A 232 0.65 -13.76 19.10
N GLU A 233 -0.58 -13.32 19.17
CA GLU A 233 -1.64 -13.76 18.28
C GLU A 233 -1.46 -13.19 16.87
N THR A 234 -1.88 -13.92 15.87
CA THR A 234 -1.91 -13.41 14.49
C THR A 234 -3.08 -12.48 14.32
N ILE A 235 -2.79 -11.24 13.92
CA ILE A 235 -3.78 -10.23 13.55
C ILE A 235 -3.87 -10.16 12.03
N CYS A 236 -5.08 -10.21 11.51
CA CYS A 236 -5.38 -10.03 10.09
C CYS A 236 -6.49 -8.98 9.97
N ILE A 237 -6.17 -7.83 9.36
CA ILE A 237 -7.09 -6.71 9.18
C ILE A 237 -7.18 -6.38 7.70
N GLU A 238 -8.41 -6.12 7.24
CA GLU A 238 -8.70 -5.67 5.88
C GLU A 238 -9.30 -4.26 5.91
N ALA A 239 -8.88 -3.43 4.97
CA ALA A 239 -9.47 -2.12 4.75
C ALA A 239 -10.81 -2.27 4.02
N PRO A 240 -11.81 -1.45 4.36
CA PRO A 240 -13.01 -1.34 3.53
C PRO A 240 -12.64 -0.86 2.12
N ILE A 241 -13.40 -1.31 1.15
CA ILE A 241 -13.20 -0.92 -0.26
C ILE A 241 -13.41 0.59 -0.40
N PRO A 242 -12.57 1.29 -1.18
CA PRO A 242 -12.79 2.70 -1.47
C PRO A 242 -14.18 2.96 -2.06
N ASN A 243 -14.85 4.02 -1.60
CA ASN A 243 -16.17 4.38 -2.11
C ASN A 243 -16.08 5.05 -3.50
N ASP A 244 -15.65 4.27 -4.48
CA ASP A 244 -15.51 4.65 -5.88
C ASP A 244 -16.24 3.62 -6.76
N PRO A 245 -17.03 4.03 -7.75
CA PRO A 245 -17.83 3.11 -8.58
C PRO A 245 -16.99 2.05 -9.31
N LEU A 246 -15.76 2.41 -9.74
CA LEU A 246 -14.91 1.47 -10.46
C LEU A 246 -14.37 0.38 -9.53
N TRP A 247 -14.03 0.73 -8.27
CA TRP A 247 -13.64 -0.24 -7.25
C TRP A 247 -14.75 -1.25 -7.00
N LYS A 248 -15.99 -0.76 -6.80
CA LYS A 248 -17.17 -1.62 -6.58
C LYS A 248 -17.41 -2.53 -7.78
N LYS A 249 -17.45 -1.96 -9.01
CA LYS A 249 -17.65 -2.73 -10.25
C LYS A 249 -16.62 -3.85 -10.41
N LEU A 250 -15.33 -3.57 -10.20
CA LEU A 250 -14.27 -4.56 -10.37
C LEU A 250 -14.23 -5.60 -9.24
N LYS A 251 -14.77 -5.26 -8.08
CA LYS A 251 -14.92 -6.23 -6.97
C LYS A 251 -16.15 -7.12 -7.13
N GLY A 252 -17.13 -6.70 -7.93
CA GLY A 252 -18.40 -7.41 -8.12
C GLY A 252 -19.46 -7.04 -7.09
N GLU A 253 -19.43 -5.79 -6.61
CA GLU A 253 -20.41 -5.19 -5.69
C GLU A 253 -21.29 -4.17 -6.41
#